data_024f92fd462b76fca8a500a09faf9ab1
#
_entry.id   024f92fd462b76fca8a500a09faf9ab1
#
_cell.length_a   1.000
_cell.length_b   1.000
_cell.length_c   1.000
_cell.angle_alpha   90.00
_cell.angle_beta   90.00
_cell.angle_gamma   90.00
#
_symmetry.space_group_name_H-M   'P 1'
#
loop_
_entity.id
_entity.type
_entity.pdbx_description
1 polymer ?
#
loop_
_entity_poly.entity_id
_entity_poly.type
_entity_poly.pdbx_seq_one_letter_code
_entity_poly.pdbx_strand_id
1 'polypeptide(L)'
;MRFRKSAVIAVVCALAAGVSGDRAGTSAPAGGPVEDLLNGRDWAHFAGGKPTRTGVRVTPLDRRITRQDGTGGQPNPPVNLRGPHLVFRGDIRIEAGLRRTDDTDAYLHLYGETPVIYDEWRYERRGVRIGVVGGRLRIDRWDGDSDRPATTRTFGSGLGLEVRLAVEVRANRLVLEADGRVVGTVPARDVFGSGRIWFGADAGARGKGWTLSDLHARSLGRGRMSVVDAPGLRVPRSSDAMRDLAADLPRPIHMGTALAAGPLLTDSAYRRTAGEEFSMLTPENDFKPQFVQPRRGVFAFAEGDTLVDFAEANSMKVHAHTLVWFEALPAWMRAEMTDEQRRRVMVEHIRAVAGHFRGKVAEWDVVNEPMSDEDEDYFNGNRGVRPQLWFEAMGEEYIDIAFHAAREADPHAVLYLNEYGVEEDGPRWDALYALLVRLKERGVPIDGVGFQNHDYAVSDRTDPEVFRRKVRALAGLGLKARVSEADVLVDEDEEDIQARQLAGKLAVCGEEPNCTSFSTWGFTDKYGSTADLRHYPPSPGNALPWDATYEAKPAYWALRDVLDDQYEDDAGDDRR
;
A
#
# COMPACT_ATOMS: atom_id res chain seq x y z
N MET A 1 -13.95 -55.84 19.58
CA MET A 1 -13.15 -56.84 18.82
C MET A 1 -11.80 -56.22 18.60
N ARG A 2 -10.88 -56.49 19.47
CA ARG A 2 -9.69 -57.39 19.41
C ARG A 2 -8.78 -57.07 18.23
N PHE A 3 -7.64 -56.40 18.61
CA PHE A 3 -6.24 -56.85 18.65
C PHE A 3 -5.53 -56.92 17.27
N ARG A 4 -4.37 -56.32 17.08
CA ARG A 4 -3.05 -56.81 17.52
C ARG A 4 -1.94 -55.77 17.41
N LYS A 5 -1.08 -55.75 18.41
CA LYS A 5 0.27 -55.18 18.54
C LYS A 5 1.30 -56.09 17.88
N SER A 6 2.42 -55.51 17.44
CA SER A 6 3.79 -56.10 17.48
C SER A 6 4.77 -54.99 17.18
N ALA A 7 5.59 -54.47 18.02
CA ALA A 7 6.79 -54.93 18.72
C ALA A 7 8.04 -54.98 17.79
N VAL A 8 8.92 -53.99 17.95
CA VAL A 8 10.28 -53.95 18.51
C VAL A 8 11.31 -54.92 17.90
N ILE A 9 12.44 -54.36 17.40
CA ILE A 9 13.79 -54.87 17.67
C ILE A 9 14.78 -53.69 17.63
N ALA A 10 15.45 -53.47 18.77
CA ALA A 10 16.66 -52.67 18.93
C ALA A 10 17.91 -53.60 18.72
N VAL A 11 18.96 -53.07 18.06
CA VAL A 11 20.29 -53.67 18.17
C VAL A 11 21.27 -52.59 18.58
N VAL A 12 21.80 -52.78 19.75
CA VAL A 12 22.94 -52.09 20.34
C VAL A 12 24.19 -52.85 19.90
N CYS A 13 25.24 -52.15 19.43
CA CYS A 13 26.60 -52.60 19.53
C CYS A 13 27.52 -51.42 19.82
N ALA A 14 28.11 -51.44 20.98
CA ALA A 14 29.26 -50.66 21.41
C ALA A 14 30.57 -51.43 21.16
N LEU A 15 31.63 -50.70 20.99
CA LEU A 15 33.04 -50.98 21.36
C LEU A 15 33.94 -50.00 20.58
N ALA A 16 34.71 -49.23 21.10
CA ALA A 16 35.74 -49.04 22.12
C ALA A 16 36.94 -48.30 21.49
N ALA A 17 37.25 -47.22 22.12
CA ALA A 17 38.55 -46.58 22.38
C ALA A 17 39.71 -46.67 21.35
N GLY A 18 40.16 -45.51 20.91
CA GLY A 18 41.51 -45.24 20.40
C GLY A 18 41.79 -43.73 20.53
N VAL A 19 42.49 -43.35 21.60
CA VAL A 19 42.99 -41.98 21.82
C VAL A 19 44.19 -41.74 20.91
N SER A 20 44.10 -40.80 19.99
CA SER A 20 45.26 -40.08 19.46
C SER A 20 44.86 -38.64 19.22
N GLY A 21 45.53 -37.75 19.95
CA GLY A 21 45.30 -36.31 19.81
C GLY A 21 45.79 -35.82 18.45
N ASP A 22 44.89 -35.07 17.81
CA ASP A 22 45.27 -34.15 16.78
C ASP A 22 44.50 -32.85 16.91
N ARG A 23 45.23 -31.78 16.69
CA ARG A 23 44.76 -30.39 16.83
C ARG A 23 43.55 -30.17 15.94
N ALA A 24 42.41 -29.85 16.54
CA ALA A 24 41.22 -29.38 15.83
C ALA A 24 41.51 -28.03 15.17
N GLY A 25 41.91 -28.10 13.92
CA GLY A 25 41.69 -27.01 12.99
C GLY A 25 40.18 -26.88 12.77
N THR A 26 39.57 -25.79 13.25
CA THR A 26 38.20 -25.47 12.95
C THR A 26 38.08 -25.13 11.45
N SER A 27 37.89 -26.14 10.61
CA SER A 27 37.41 -25.90 9.26
C SER A 27 35.98 -25.35 9.36
N ALA A 28 35.81 -24.10 8.99
CA ALA A 28 34.47 -23.53 8.78
C ALA A 28 33.72 -24.48 7.82
N PRO A 29 32.45 -24.80 8.09
CA PRO A 29 31.65 -25.61 7.19
C PRO A 29 31.63 -24.96 5.82
N ALA A 30 31.92 -25.74 4.77
CA ALA A 30 31.88 -25.28 3.39
C ALA A 30 30.52 -24.69 3.09
N GLY A 31 30.46 -23.38 3.01
CA GLY A 31 29.25 -22.62 2.67
C GLY A 31 29.08 -22.56 1.14
N GLY A 32 27.88 -22.35 0.66
CA GLY A 32 27.60 -21.99 -0.73
C GLY A 32 28.28 -20.68 -1.15
N PRO A 33 28.13 -20.28 -2.41
CA PRO A 33 28.66 -19.01 -2.90
C PRO A 33 28.12 -17.84 -2.05
N VAL A 34 28.92 -16.79 -1.94
CA VAL A 34 28.53 -15.54 -1.30
C VAL A 34 27.85 -14.68 -2.34
N GLU A 35 26.60 -14.26 -2.04
CA GLU A 35 25.83 -13.36 -2.86
C GLU A 35 25.90 -11.94 -2.30
N ASP A 36 26.31 -10.98 -3.14
CA ASP A 36 26.27 -9.55 -2.83
C ASP A 36 24.86 -9.00 -3.09
N LEU A 37 24.25 -8.41 -2.05
CA LEU A 37 22.88 -7.92 -2.09
C LEU A 37 22.80 -6.41 -2.35
N LEU A 38 23.92 -5.69 -2.36
CA LEU A 38 23.95 -4.25 -2.60
C LEU A 38 24.36 -3.87 -4.02
N ASN A 39 25.28 -4.63 -4.60
CA ASN A 39 25.93 -4.26 -5.85
C ASN A 39 24.98 -4.39 -7.06
N GLY A 40 24.78 -3.28 -7.76
CA GLY A 40 23.90 -3.23 -8.94
C GLY A 40 22.41 -3.40 -8.66
N ARG A 41 21.97 -3.31 -7.39
CA ARG A 41 20.59 -3.51 -6.97
C ARG A 41 19.97 -2.24 -6.43
N ASP A 42 18.65 -2.15 -6.53
CA ASP A 42 17.90 -0.96 -6.15
C ASP A 42 17.63 -0.92 -4.64
N TRP A 43 18.22 0.06 -3.97
CA TRP A 43 18.03 0.33 -2.55
C TRP A 43 17.44 1.71 -2.26
N ALA A 44 16.96 2.40 -3.30
CA ALA A 44 16.38 3.73 -3.15
C ALA A 44 14.93 3.71 -2.63
N HIS A 45 14.24 2.58 -2.75
CA HIS A 45 12.80 2.46 -2.53
C HIS A 45 12.41 2.06 -1.10
N PHE A 46 13.06 2.62 -0.09
CA PHE A 46 12.55 2.59 1.28
C PHE A 46 12.78 3.95 1.96
N ALA A 47 11.90 4.29 2.89
CA ALA A 47 11.93 5.59 3.54
C ALA A 47 13.27 5.85 4.24
N GLY A 48 13.96 6.94 3.87
CA GLY A 48 15.26 7.33 4.41
C GLY A 48 16.48 6.68 3.77
N GLY A 49 16.32 5.78 2.79
CA GLY A 49 17.40 5.14 2.04
C GLY A 49 17.86 6.01 0.85
N LYS A 50 19.18 6.20 0.71
CA LYS A 50 19.78 6.87 -0.46
C LYS A 50 21.03 6.10 -0.88
N PRO A 51 21.07 5.53 -2.11
CA PRO A 51 22.27 4.91 -2.63
C PRO A 51 23.46 5.86 -2.64
N THR A 52 24.64 5.33 -2.35
CA THR A 52 25.91 6.05 -2.38
C THR A 52 26.94 5.20 -3.11
N ARG A 53 28.11 5.75 -3.40
CA ARG A 53 29.20 4.98 -4.03
C ARG A 53 29.67 3.77 -3.18
N THR A 54 29.47 3.78 -1.87
CA THR A 54 29.99 2.76 -0.94
C THR A 54 28.92 2.04 -0.13
N GLY A 55 27.65 2.11 -0.57
CA GLY A 55 26.53 1.48 0.13
C GLY A 55 25.26 2.30 0.09
N VAL A 56 24.42 2.16 1.09
CA VAL A 56 23.14 2.85 1.21
C VAL A 56 23.15 3.74 2.47
N ARG A 57 22.97 5.04 2.27
CA ARG A 57 22.81 5.98 3.39
C ARG A 57 21.40 5.90 3.95
N VAL A 58 21.27 5.67 5.24
CA VAL A 58 20.00 5.62 5.96
C VAL A 58 19.92 6.82 6.91
N THR A 59 18.89 7.64 6.76
CA THR A 59 18.67 8.84 7.57
C THR A 59 17.52 8.63 8.54
N PRO A 60 17.55 9.26 9.75
CA PRO A 60 16.46 9.15 10.69
C PRO A 60 15.13 9.64 10.07
N LEU A 61 14.12 8.83 10.18
CA LEU A 61 12.73 9.20 9.94
C LEU A 61 12.00 9.21 11.28
N ASP A 62 11.37 10.32 11.64
CA ASP A 62 10.48 10.33 12.81
C ASP A 62 9.19 9.61 12.46
N ARG A 63 8.97 8.47 13.06
CA ARG A 63 7.90 7.54 12.72
C ARG A 63 6.76 7.56 13.73
N ARG A 64 6.60 8.66 14.44
CA ARG A 64 5.46 8.82 15.33
C ARG A 64 4.24 9.22 14.50
N ILE A 65 3.60 8.26 13.87
CA ILE A 65 2.22 8.40 13.43
C ILE A 65 1.36 7.94 14.60
N THR A 66 0.49 8.82 15.04
CA THR A 66 -0.53 8.48 16.02
C THR A 66 -1.80 8.15 15.25
N ARG A 67 -2.47 7.05 15.62
CA ARG A 67 -3.85 6.78 15.23
C ARG A 67 -4.74 7.95 15.70
N GLN A 68 -5.92 8.11 15.10
CA GLN A 68 -6.91 9.11 15.54
C GLN A 68 -7.21 9.03 17.04
N ASP A 69 -7.13 7.84 17.63
CA ASP A 69 -7.33 7.57 19.06
C ASP A 69 -6.07 7.80 19.93
N GLY A 70 -5.00 8.32 19.36
CA GLY A 70 -3.73 8.54 20.09
C GLY A 70 -2.90 7.27 20.31
N THR A 71 -3.30 6.11 19.80
CA THR A 71 -2.63 4.82 20.06
C THR A 71 -1.46 4.49 19.13
N GLY A 72 -0.86 5.48 18.46
CA GLY A 72 0.39 5.35 17.72
C GLY A 72 0.46 4.21 16.71
N GLY A 73 -0.02 4.42 15.49
CA GLY A 73 0.25 3.55 14.35
C GLY A 73 1.63 3.84 13.74
N GLN A 74 2.31 2.85 13.19
CA GLN A 74 3.52 3.06 12.38
C GLN A 74 3.13 3.09 10.90
N PRO A 75 3.66 4.07 10.14
CA PRO A 75 3.57 3.98 8.69
C PRO A 75 4.37 2.79 8.20
N ASN A 76 4.27 2.54 6.92
CA ASN A 76 4.96 1.49 6.19
C ASN A 76 6.27 1.06 6.85
N PRO A 77 6.43 -0.23 7.15
CA PRO A 77 7.71 -0.71 7.65
C PRO A 77 8.80 -0.36 6.62
N PRO A 78 10.02 -0.04 7.07
CA PRO A 78 11.12 0.34 6.19
C PRO A 78 11.66 -0.88 5.45
N VAL A 79 10.82 -1.47 4.62
CA VAL A 79 11.16 -2.60 3.77
C VAL A 79 11.41 -2.10 2.35
N ASN A 80 12.45 -2.59 1.73
CA ASN A 80 12.71 -2.32 0.32
C ASN A 80 12.05 -3.42 -0.53
N LEU A 81 10.81 -3.21 -0.93
CA LEU A 81 10.06 -4.16 -1.75
C LEU A 81 10.59 -4.24 -3.19
N ARG A 82 11.23 -3.20 -3.69
CA ARG A 82 11.94 -3.20 -4.99
C ARG A 82 13.39 -3.66 -4.91
N GLY A 83 13.89 -3.88 -3.70
CA GLY A 83 15.21 -4.44 -3.48
C GLY A 83 15.23 -5.97 -3.60
N PRO A 84 16.42 -6.55 -3.48
CA PRO A 84 16.56 -7.99 -3.49
C PRO A 84 15.90 -8.60 -2.26
N HIS A 85 15.32 -9.79 -2.43
CA HIS A 85 14.92 -10.65 -1.33
C HIS A 85 15.55 -12.03 -1.47
N LEU A 86 15.65 -12.75 -0.37
CA LEU A 86 16.18 -14.10 -0.35
C LEU A 86 15.04 -15.12 -0.38
N VAL A 87 15.22 -16.16 -1.18
CA VAL A 87 14.47 -17.43 -1.08
C VAL A 87 15.45 -18.49 -0.62
N PHE A 88 15.13 -19.18 0.47
CA PHE A 88 16.07 -20.14 1.05
C PHE A 88 15.39 -21.38 1.63
N ARG A 89 16.15 -22.44 1.73
CA ARG A 89 15.80 -23.68 2.42
C ARG A 89 16.98 -24.17 3.24
N GLY A 90 16.76 -24.43 4.52
CA GLY A 90 17.81 -24.78 5.47
C GLY A 90 18.50 -23.54 6.04
N ASP A 91 19.72 -23.71 6.52
CA ASP A 91 20.44 -22.66 7.25
C ASP A 91 21.11 -21.68 6.28
N ILE A 92 21.06 -20.39 6.60
CA ILE A 92 21.74 -19.32 5.88
C ILE A 92 22.47 -18.37 6.83
N ARG A 93 23.43 -17.63 6.30
CA ARG A 93 24.13 -16.55 7.01
C ARG A 93 24.01 -15.25 6.22
N ILE A 94 23.65 -14.19 6.90
CA ILE A 94 23.56 -12.84 6.39
C ILE A 94 24.59 -12.00 7.12
N GLU A 95 25.38 -11.23 6.39
CA GLU A 95 26.42 -10.36 6.90
C GLU A 95 26.17 -8.93 6.41
N ALA A 96 26.31 -7.94 7.31
CA ALA A 96 26.08 -6.54 7.02
C ALA A 96 27.13 -5.65 7.69
N GLY A 97 27.62 -4.65 6.99
CA GLY A 97 28.46 -3.58 7.56
C GLY A 97 27.61 -2.36 7.94
N LEU A 98 27.60 -2.01 9.21
CA LEU A 98 26.90 -0.85 9.73
C LEU A 98 27.92 0.22 10.10
N ARG A 99 27.94 1.33 9.36
CA ARG A 99 28.82 2.49 9.62
C ARG A 99 28.01 3.69 10.07
N ARG A 100 28.13 4.06 11.34
CA ARG A 100 27.47 5.22 11.93
C ARG A 100 28.41 6.43 11.92
N THR A 101 27.85 7.63 11.75
CA THR A 101 28.66 8.88 11.82
C THR A 101 28.69 9.51 13.19
N ASP A 102 27.79 9.08 14.06
CA ASP A 102 27.60 9.54 15.43
C ASP A 102 26.90 8.41 16.24
N ASP A 103 26.26 8.75 17.34
CA ASP A 103 25.50 7.82 18.18
C ASP A 103 24.12 7.43 17.62
N THR A 104 23.86 7.66 16.34
CA THR A 104 22.62 7.22 15.66
C THR A 104 22.39 5.72 15.88
N ASP A 105 21.19 5.36 16.29
CA ASP A 105 20.77 3.98 16.32
C ASP A 105 20.60 3.46 14.88
N ALA A 106 21.28 2.37 14.57
CA ALA A 106 21.32 1.77 13.24
C ALA A 106 20.60 0.42 13.25
N TYR A 107 19.63 0.21 12.38
CA TYR A 107 18.86 -1.02 12.31
C TYR A 107 18.80 -1.60 10.91
N LEU A 108 19.06 -2.90 10.80
CA LEU A 108 18.75 -3.76 9.66
C LEU A 108 17.48 -4.55 9.96
N HIS A 109 16.54 -4.57 9.04
CA HIS A 109 15.32 -5.34 9.13
C HIS A 109 15.39 -6.58 8.25
N LEU A 110 14.94 -7.70 8.77
CA LEU A 110 14.78 -8.98 8.08
C LEU A 110 13.31 -9.40 8.26
N TYR A 111 12.52 -9.32 7.19
CA TYR A 111 11.10 -9.66 7.21
C TYR A 111 10.88 -11.05 6.60
N GLY A 112 10.24 -11.94 7.33
CA GLY A 112 9.92 -13.30 6.87
C GLY A 112 8.71 -13.36 5.96
N GLU A 113 7.88 -12.33 6.02
CA GLU A 113 6.72 -12.12 5.16
C GLU A 113 6.73 -10.68 4.69
N THR A 114 6.12 -10.41 3.54
CA THR A 114 5.93 -9.04 3.10
C THR A 114 5.02 -8.35 4.09
N PRO A 115 5.41 -7.19 4.63
CA PRO A 115 4.48 -6.41 5.42
C PRO A 115 3.32 -5.99 4.51
N VAL A 116 2.14 -6.50 4.77
CA VAL A 116 0.92 -6.13 4.04
C VAL A 116 0.20 -5.06 4.84
N ILE A 117 -0.13 -3.96 4.18
CA ILE A 117 -1.03 -2.96 4.71
C ILE A 117 -2.39 -3.29 4.11
N TYR A 118 -3.30 -3.76 4.95
CA TYR A 118 -4.67 -4.09 4.52
C TYR A 118 -5.53 -2.82 4.43
N ASP A 119 -5.31 -1.93 5.37
CA ASP A 119 -5.95 -0.62 5.44
C ASP A 119 -5.05 0.34 6.23
N GLU A 120 -5.47 1.58 6.43
CA GLU A 120 -4.73 2.56 7.22
C GLU A 120 -4.56 2.17 8.71
N TRP A 121 -5.25 1.11 9.14
CA TRP A 121 -5.32 0.67 10.54
C TRP A 121 -4.69 -0.69 10.79
N ARG A 122 -4.53 -1.54 9.76
CA ARG A 122 -4.08 -2.93 9.90
C ARG A 122 -2.90 -3.24 8.99
N TYR A 123 -1.82 -3.69 9.57
CA TYR A 123 -0.76 -4.34 8.83
C TYR A 123 -0.15 -5.48 9.65
N GLU A 124 0.16 -6.57 8.98
CA GLU A 124 0.89 -7.69 9.58
C GLU A 124 2.39 -7.51 9.42
N ARG A 125 3.12 -7.84 10.46
CA ARG A 125 4.57 -7.80 10.46
C ARG A 125 5.14 -9.05 11.10
N ARG A 126 5.85 -9.85 10.29
CA ARG A 126 6.66 -10.97 10.79
C ARG A 126 8.11 -10.76 10.43
N GLY A 127 8.98 -10.71 11.41
CA GLY A 127 10.39 -10.45 11.16
C GLY A 127 11.15 -10.05 12.38
N VAL A 128 12.40 -9.66 12.16
CA VAL A 128 13.28 -9.13 13.19
C VAL A 128 13.91 -7.82 12.72
N ARG A 129 14.13 -6.94 13.67
CA ARG A 129 14.97 -5.76 13.53
C ARG A 129 16.21 -5.95 14.39
N ILE A 130 17.38 -5.87 13.81
CA ILE A 130 18.66 -6.06 14.49
C ILE A 130 19.49 -4.81 14.30
N GLY A 131 20.05 -4.26 15.37
CA GLY A 131 20.80 -3.03 15.23
C GLY A 131 21.68 -2.68 16.41
N VAL A 132 22.44 -1.61 16.24
CA VAL A 132 23.30 -1.04 17.27
C VAL A 132 22.60 0.15 17.91
N VAL A 133 22.27 0.02 19.18
CA VAL A 133 21.53 0.99 19.99
C VAL A 133 22.33 1.31 21.25
N GLY A 134 22.72 2.56 21.41
CA GLY A 134 23.52 2.98 22.58
C GLY A 134 24.80 2.15 22.76
N GLY A 135 25.47 1.76 21.67
CA GLY A 135 26.69 0.94 21.69
C GLY A 135 26.46 -0.54 22.07
N ARG A 136 25.23 -1.03 21.98
CA ARG A 136 24.85 -2.42 22.27
C ARG A 136 24.09 -3.01 21.10
N LEU A 137 24.21 -4.33 20.86
CA LEU A 137 23.41 -5.02 19.88
C LEU A 137 22.00 -5.25 20.44
N ARG A 138 20.99 -4.78 19.72
CA ARG A 138 19.58 -4.96 20.06
C ARG A 138 18.90 -5.77 18.96
N ILE A 139 18.02 -6.68 19.35
CA ILE A 139 17.07 -7.36 18.46
C ILE A 139 15.65 -7.18 18.96
N ASP A 140 14.77 -6.77 18.09
CA ASP A 140 13.33 -6.72 18.27
C ASP A 140 12.70 -7.75 17.32
N ARG A 141 11.74 -8.55 17.80
CA ARG A 141 11.03 -9.56 17.01
C ARG A 141 9.54 -9.25 16.98
N TRP A 142 8.95 -9.34 15.80
CA TRP A 142 7.51 -9.30 15.56
C TRP A 142 7.02 -10.64 15.03
N ASP A 143 5.81 -11.05 15.44
CA ASP A 143 5.17 -12.33 15.10
C ASP A 143 3.69 -12.20 14.68
N GLY A 144 3.28 -11.03 14.20
CA GLY A 144 1.91 -10.75 13.69
C GLY A 144 1.49 -9.30 13.89
N ASP A 145 0.21 -9.09 14.12
CA ASP A 145 -0.54 -7.83 14.18
C ASP A 145 -0.18 -6.90 15.35
N SER A 146 1.04 -6.65 15.65
CA SER A 146 1.38 -5.77 16.77
C SER A 146 2.34 -4.66 16.36
N ASP A 147 1.99 -3.42 16.72
CA ASP A 147 2.89 -2.27 16.60
C ASP A 147 4.12 -2.41 17.50
N ARG A 148 4.03 -3.25 18.51
CA ARG A 148 5.10 -3.49 19.46
C ARG A 148 5.79 -4.83 19.19
N PRO A 149 7.11 -4.89 19.33
CA PRO A 149 7.79 -6.17 19.21
C PRO A 149 7.31 -7.14 20.30
N ALA A 150 7.01 -8.36 19.91
CA ALA A 150 6.67 -9.45 20.84
C ALA A 150 7.83 -9.77 21.80
N THR A 151 9.06 -9.52 21.35
CA THR A 151 10.27 -9.72 22.16
C THR A 151 11.33 -8.69 21.81
N THR A 152 11.93 -8.07 22.82
CA THR A 152 13.13 -7.24 22.71
C THR A 152 14.26 -7.85 23.56
N ARG A 153 15.45 -7.98 22.99
CA ARG A 153 16.66 -8.39 23.70
C ARG A 153 17.85 -7.51 23.34
N THR A 154 18.76 -7.32 24.29
CA THR A 154 19.96 -6.52 24.10
C THR A 154 21.17 -7.32 24.56
N PHE A 155 22.25 -7.30 23.77
CA PHE A 155 23.46 -8.08 23.99
C PHE A 155 24.69 -7.19 23.93
N GLY A 156 25.75 -7.60 24.62
CA GLY A 156 27.07 -6.98 24.57
C GLY A 156 27.07 -5.52 25.04
N SER A 157 28.21 -4.87 24.92
CA SER A 157 28.43 -3.45 25.18
C SER A 157 29.69 -2.98 24.47
N GLY A 158 29.83 -1.66 24.27
CA GLY A 158 31.05 -1.07 23.71
C GLY A 158 31.24 -1.26 22.19
N LEU A 159 30.15 -1.50 21.44
CA LEU A 159 30.20 -1.52 19.99
C LEU A 159 30.53 -0.13 19.44
N GLY A 160 31.52 -0.08 18.55
CA GLY A 160 32.00 1.14 17.93
C GLY A 160 31.06 1.77 16.91
N LEU A 161 31.52 2.79 16.22
CA LEU A 161 30.75 3.44 15.14
C LEU A 161 30.67 2.56 13.88
N GLU A 162 31.63 1.69 13.67
CA GLU A 162 31.60 0.67 12.61
C GLU A 162 31.41 -0.70 13.26
N VAL A 163 30.45 -1.46 12.79
CA VAL A 163 30.12 -2.80 13.29
C VAL A 163 29.86 -3.73 12.12
N ARG A 164 30.51 -4.87 12.10
CA ARG A 164 30.20 -5.97 11.22
C ARG A 164 29.22 -6.92 11.91
N LEU A 165 27.98 -6.87 11.47
CA LEU A 165 26.90 -7.70 11.96
C LEU A 165 26.84 -8.99 11.14
N ALA A 166 26.67 -10.14 11.80
CA ALA A 166 26.27 -11.35 11.12
C ALA A 166 25.10 -12.03 11.83
N VAL A 167 24.19 -12.58 11.04
CA VAL A 167 23.00 -13.29 11.50
C VAL A 167 22.93 -14.64 10.82
N GLU A 168 23.02 -15.71 11.59
CA GLU A 168 22.73 -17.04 11.09
C GLU A 168 21.26 -17.37 11.37
N VAL A 169 20.50 -17.59 10.31
CA VAL A 169 19.13 -18.08 10.36
C VAL A 169 19.18 -19.59 10.35
N ARG A 170 18.80 -20.20 11.46
CA ARG A 170 18.70 -21.65 11.64
C ARG A 170 17.25 -22.02 11.96
N ALA A 171 16.84 -23.25 11.69
CA ALA A 171 15.44 -23.70 11.76
C ALA A 171 14.61 -23.11 12.93
N ASN A 172 15.20 -23.00 14.13
CA ASN A 172 14.46 -22.56 15.33
C ASN A 172 15.11 -21.38 16.06
N ARG A 173 16.19 -20.81 15.52
CA ARG A 173 16.94 -19.76 16.21
C ARG A 173 17.74 -18.88 15.28
N LEU A 174 17.99 -17.65 15.72
CA LEU A 174 18.98 -16.75 15.14
C LEU A 174 20.22 -16.74 16.02
N VAL A 175 21.39 -16.91 15.42
CA VAL A 175 22.68 -16.70 16.07
C VAL A 175 23.20 -15.34 15.63
N LEU A 176 23.49 -14.47 16.58
CA LEU A 176 23.90 -13.08 16.35
C LEU A 176 25.39 -12.93 16.63
N GLU A 177 26.10 -12.35 15.69
CA GLU A 177 27.51 -12.01 15.83
C GLU A 177 27.72 -10.51 15.59
N ALA A 178 28.63 -9.95 16.35
CA ALA A 178 29.15 -8.60 16.13
C ALA A 178 30.68 -8.68 16.09
N ASP A 179 31.29 -8.11 15.05
CA ASP A 179 32.74 -8.09 14.83
C ASP A 179 33.42 -9.48 14.96
N GLY A 180 32.74 -10.49 14.39
CA GLY A 180 33.23 -11.88 14.36
C GLY A 180 33.07 -12.66 15.67
N ARG A 181 32.37 -12.10 16.66
CA ARG A 181 32.12 -12.77 17.94
C ARG A 181 30.64 -13.05 18.12
N VAL A 182 30.26 -14.27 18.48
CA VAL A 182 28.89 -14.60 18.85
C VAL A 182 28.52 -13.83 20.12
N VAL A 183 27.51 -12.98 20.01
CA VAL A 183 27.02 -12.15 21.12
C VAL A 183 25.72 -12.66 21.72
N GLY A 184 24.97 -13.48 20.98
CA GLY A 184 23.73 -14.04 21.51
C GLY A 184 23.00 -14.97 20.55
N THR A 185 21.97 -15.61 21.10
CA THR A 185 21.05 -16.47 20.35
C THR A 185 19.62 -16.16 20.77
N VAL A 186 18.72 -16.07 19.78
CA VAL A 186 17.30 -15.76 19.98
C VAL A 186 16.44 -16.83 19.33
N PRO A 187 15.34 -17.29 19.96
CA PRO A 187 14.36 -18.13 19.27
C PRO A 187 13.78 -17.41 18.05
N ALA A 188 13.66 -18.12 16.94
CA ALA A 188 13.12 -17.59 15.69
C ALA A 188 12.10 -18.55 15.06
N ARG A 189 11.42 -19.35 15.87
CA ARG A 189 10.39 -20.25 15.39
C ARG A 189 9.34 -19.43 14.63
N ASP A 190 9.02 -19.86 13.42
CA ASP A 190 8.00 -19.32 12.52
C ASP A 190 8.22 -17.89 11.97
N VAL A 191 9.27 -17.18 12.36
CA VAL A 191 9.57 -15.83 11.82
C VAL A 191 9.91 -15.88 10.33
N PHE A 192 10.58 -16.94 9.88
CA PHE A 192 10.99 -17.14 8.48
C PHE A 192 10.40 -18.43 7.91
N GLY A 193 9.22 -18.83 8.34
CA GLY A 193 8.53 -20.06 7.92
C GLY A 193 8.24 -20.12 6.42
N SER A 194 8.08 -18.98 5.77
CA SER A 194 7.91 -18.85 4.32
C SER A 194 9.16 -19.24 3.52
N GLY A 195 10.34 -19.36 4.17
CA GLY A 195 11.62 -19.52 3.48
C GLY A 195 12.05 -18.29 2.67
N ARG A 196 11.58 -17.10 3.06
CA ARG A 196 11.88 -15.84 2.40
C ARG A 196 12.38 -14.80 3.39
N ILE A 197 13.17 -13.85 2.94
CA ILE A 197 13.62 -12.69 3.72
C ILE A 197 13.66 -11.47 2.81
N TRP A 198 12.86 -10.46 3.14
CA TRP A 198 12.98 -9.11 2.60
C TRP A 198 13.82 -8.26 3.53
N PHE A 199 14.52 -7.31 2.95
CA PHE A 199 15.43 -6.42 3.68
C PHE A 199 14.81 -5.04 3.84
N GLY A 200 15.15 -4.40 4.93
CA GLY A 200 14.88 -3.00 5.16
C GLY A 200 15.96 -2.40 6.06
N ALA A 201 15.97 -1.09 6.16
CA ALA A 201 16.90 -0.40 7.02
C ALA A 201 16.25 0.81 7.67
N ASP A 202 16.66 1.11 8.91
CA ASP A 202 16.10 2.17 9.69
C ASP A 202 17.19 2.88 10.51
N ALA A 203 16.94 4.13 10.83
CA ALA A 203 17.73 4.89 11.79
C ALA A 203 16.81 5.33 12.94
N GLY A 204 17.30 5.29 14.16
CA GLY A 204 16.59 5.84 15.31
C GLY A 204 16.31 7.33 15.15
N ALA A 205 15.44 7.87 15.99
CA ALA A 205 15.01 9.28 15.93
C ALA A 205 16.15 10.30 16.20
N ARG A 206 17.31 9.85 16.66
CA ARG A 206 18.45 10.70 17.01
C ARG A 206 19.61 10.50 16.04
N GLY A 207 20.43 11.52 15.88
CA GLY A 207 21.65 11.49 15.10
C GLY A 207 21.47 11.86 13.63
N LYS A 208 22.55 11.68 12.85
CA LYS A 208 22.63 12.10 11.43
C LYS A 208 22.41 10.95 10.45
N GLY A 209 22.21 9.74 10.96
CA GLY A 209 22.04 8.53 10.15
C GLY A 209 23.30 7.66 10.09
N TRP A 210 23.21 6.57 9.32
CA TRP A 210 24.25 5.57 9.18
C TRP A 210 24.34 5.07 7.74
N THR A 211 25.35 4.29 7.42
CA THR A 211 25.52 3.69 6.09
C THR A 211 25.57 2.18 6.20
N LEU A 212 24.72 1.51 5.43
CA LEU A 212 24.85 0.07 5.13
C LEU A 212 25.96 -0.05 4.09
N SER A 213 27.15 -0.51 4.51
CA SER A 213 28.35 -0.48 3.66
C SER A 213 28.53 -1.77 2.85
N ASP A 214 28.06 -2.88 3.36
CA ASP A 214 28.00 -4.15 2.64
C ASP A 214 26.83 -5.00 3.18
N LEU A 215 26.26 -5.85 2.33
CA LEU A 215 25.21 -6.80 2.70
C LEU A 215 25.37 -8.05 1.84
N HIS A 216 25.75 -9.14 2.49
CA HIS A 216 26.00 -10.41 1.84
C HIS A 216 25.16 -11.52 2.47
N ALA A 217 24.84 -12.54 1.67
CA ALA A 217 24.22 -13.75 2.16
C ALA A 217 24.87 -15.00 1.56
N ARG A 218 24.82 -16.10 2.31
CA ARG A 218 25.25 -17.41 1.82
C ARG A 218 24.51 -18.53 2.53
N SER A 219 24.37 -19.66 1.84
CA SER A 219 23.85 -20.88 2.47
C SER A 219 24.90 -21.53 3.37
N LEU A 220 24.43 -22.20 4.41
CA LEU A 220 25.28 -22.96 5.34
C LEU A 220 25.01 -24.46 5.19
N GLY A 221 26.07 -25.27 5.27
CA GLY A 221 25.98 -26.73 5.21
C GLY A 221 25.26 -27.22 3.95
N ARG A 222 24.12 -27.89 4.14
CA ARG A 222 23.26 -28.37 3.03
C ARG A 222 22.14 -27.37 2.65
N GLY A 223 22.13 -26.18 3.23
CA GLY A 223 21.18 -25.11 2.89
C GLY A 223 21.32 -24.71 1.41
N ARG A 224 20.23 -24.19 0.87
CA ARG A 224 20.17 -23.59 -0.47
C ARG A 224 19.57 -22.21 -0.36
N MET A 225 20.04 -21.31 -1.20
CA MET A 225 19.57 -19.94 -1.24
C MET A 225 19.66 -19.42 -2.68
N SER A 226 18.75 -18.57 -3.04
CA SER A 226 18.82 -17.74 -4.23
C SER A 226 18.40 -16.31 -3.89
N VAL A 227 18.98 -15.36 -4.59
CA VAL A 227 18.57 -13.95 -4.56
C VAL A 227 17.55 -13.76 -5.66
N VAL A 228 16.45 -13.11 -5.31
CA VAL A 228 15.38 -12.74 -6.24
C VAL A 228 15.31 -11.23 -6.26
N ASP A 229 15.49 -10.64 -7.42
CA ASP A 229 15.31 -9.20 -7.62
C ASP A 229 13.82 -8.85 -7.72
N ALA A 230 13.49 -7.57 -7.61
CA ALA A 230 12.13 -7.11 -7.84
C ALA A 230 11.64 -7.56 -9.23
N PRO A 231 10.37 -7.92 -9.34
CA PRO A 231 9.81 -8.34 -10.61
C PRO A 231 9.78 -7.17 -11.60
N GLY A 232 9.87 -7.48 -12.89
CA GLY A 232 9.55 -6.51 -13.92
C GLY A 232 8.09 -6.04 -13.79
N LEU A 233 7.86 -4.76 -13.98
CA LEU A 233 6.53 -4.15 -13.80
C LEU A 233 5.62 -4.35 -15.02
N ARG A 234 6.21 -4.60 -16.20
CA ARG A 234 5.44 -4.81 -17.44
C ARG A 234 4.76 -6.18 -17.44
N VAL A 235 3.48 -6.18 -17.81
CA VAL A 235 2.64 -7.38 -17.90
C VAL A 235 2.33 -7.66 -19.38
N PRO A 236 2.39 -8.94 -19.83
CA PRO A 236 1.83 -9.32 -21.13
C PRO A 236 0.34 -9.01 -21.18
N ARG A 237 -0.15 -8.51 -22.32
CA ARG A 237 -1.56 -8.17 -22.52
C ARG A 237 -2.26 -9.24 -23.36
N SER A 238 -3.50 -9.57 -23.02
CA SER A 238 -4.47 -10.18 -23.92
C SER A 238 -5.21 -9.08 -24.70
N SER A 239 -5.93 -9.46 -25.74
CA SER A 239 -6.75 -8.53 -26.54
C SER A 239 -8.23 -8.54 -26.16
N ASP A 240 -8.57 -9.17 -25.03
CA ASP A 240 -9.96 -9.43 -24.61
C ASP A 240 -10.14 -9.10 -23.12
N ALA A 241 -9.48 -8.04 -22.67
CA ALA A 241 -9.57 -7.55 -21.30
C ALA A 241 -10.59 -6.41 -21.20
N MET A 242 -11.16 -6.17 -20.01
CA MET A 242 -12.12 -5.07 -19.79
C MET A 242 -11.60 -3.72 -20.29
N ARG A 243 -10.30 -3.47 -20.14
CA ARG A 243 -9.69 -2.22 -20.63
C ARG A 243 -9.73 -2.06 -22.13
N ASP A 244 -9.67 -3.15 -22.88
CA ASP A 244 -9.69 -3.12 -24.35
C ASP A 244 -11.14 -2.96 -24.82
N LEU A 245 -12.09 -3.67 -24.23
CA LEU A 245 -13.53 -3.48 -24.48
C LEU A 245 -13.97 -2.03 -24.21
N ALA A 246 -13.55 -1.48 -23.08
CA ALA A 246 -13.87 -0.09 -22.71
C ALA A 246 -13.21 0.95 -23.64
N ALA A 247 -12.06 0.63 -24.24
CA ALA A 247 -11.40 1.48 -25.21
C ALA A 247 -12.06 1.45 -26.59
N ASP A 248 -12.73 0.33 -26.92
CA ASP A 248 -13.42 0.13 -28.20
C ASP A 248 -14.87 0.67 -28.19
N LEU A 249 -15.36 1.13 -27.03
CA LEU A 249 -16.66 1.81 -26.95
C LEU A 249 -16.69 3.05 -27.86
N PRO A 250 -17.84 3.42 -28.42
CA PRO A 250 -18.03 4.64 -29.22
C PRO A 250 -17.57 5.90 -28.49
N ARG A 251 -17.64 5.89 -27.17
CA ARG A 251 -17.05 6.87 -26.25
C ARG A 251 -16.17 6.13 -25.26
N PRO A 252 -14.87 6.02 -25.54
CA PRO A 252 -13.97 5.30 -24.67
C PRO A 252 -13.98 5.85 -23.25
N ILE A 253 -14.06 4.94 -22.28
CA ILE A 253 -13.89 5.24 -20.86
C ILE A 253 -12.70 4.44 -20.29
N HIS A 254 -12.22 4.82 -19.13
CA HIS A 254 -11.18 4.05 -18.46
C HIS A 254 -11.79 3.07 -17.45
N MET A 255 -11.41 1.80 -17.57
CA MET A 255 -11.62 0.81 -16.50
C MET A 255 -10.48 0.92 -15.51
N GLY A 256 -10.80 1.23 -14.26
CA GLY A 256 -9.83 1.49 -13.21
C GLY A 256 -9.97 0.60 -11.99
N THR A 257 -8.94 0.59 -11.16
CA THR A 257 -8.97 -0.07 -9.85
C THR A 257 -7.98 0.56 -8.88
N ALA A 258 -8.28 0.49 -7.58
CA ALA A 258 -7.31 0.85 -6.56
C ALA A 258 -6.23 -0.24 -6.43
N LEU A 259 -4.97 0.15 -6.29
CA LEU A 259 -3.83 -0.76 -6.17
C LEU A 259 -2.90 -0.33 -5.03
N ALA A 260 -2.32 -1.33 -4.36
CA ALA A 260 -1.29 -1.15 -3.35
C ALA A 260 0.08 -1.65 -3.85
N ALA A 261 1.15 -0.91 -3.57
CA ALA A 261 2.50 -1.24 -4.03
C ALA A 261 3.02 -2.57 -3.48
N GLY A 262 2.66 -2.93 -2.26
CA GLY A 262 3.07 -4.20 -1.63
C GLY A 262 2.63 -5.43 -2.41
N PRO A 263 1.32 -5.69 -2.56
CA PRO A 263 0.81 -6.80 -3.37
C PRO A 263 1.32 -6.76 -4.82
N LEU A 264 1.41 -5.57 -5.42
CA LEU A 264 1.90 -5.40 -6.79
C LEU A 264 3.30 -5.99 -6.99
N LEU A 265 4.19 -5.81 -6.03
CA LEU A 265 5.57 -6.30 -6.12
C LEU A 265 5.72 -7.77 -5.71
N THR A 266 4.86 -8.29 -4.86
CA THR A 266 5.06 -9.59 -4.20
C THR A 266 4.12 -10.68 -4.68
N ASP A 267 2.95 -10.31 -5.23
CA ASP A 267 1.97 -11.24 -5.78
C ASP A 267 1.91 -11.13 -7.31
N SER A 268 2.38 -12.17 -7.98
CA SER A 268 2.41 -12.20 -9.44
C SER A 268 1.02 -12.27 -10.09
N ALA A 269 0.04 -12.87 -9.41
CA ALA A 269 -1.33 -12.92 -9.90
C ALA A 269 -1.96 -11.53 -9.80
N TYR A 270 -1.81 -10.85 -8.65
CA TYR A 270 -2.26 -9.47 -8.47
C TYR A 270 -1.71 -8.55 -9.56
N ARG A 271 -0.39 -8.55 -9.72
CA ARG A 271 0.28 -7.71 -10.73
C ARG A 271 -0.20 -8.00 -12.15
N ARG A 272 -0.35 -9.29 -12.50
CA ARG A 272 -0.79 -9.70 -13.84
C ARG A 272 -2.22 -9.24 -14.11
N THR A 273 -3.17 -9.57 -13.24
CA THR A 273 -4.58 -9.18 -13.41
C THR A 273 -4.72 -7.65 -13.47
N ALA A 274 -4.04 -6.91 -12.57
CA ALA A 274 -4.07 -5.46 -12.59
C ALA A 274 -3.59 -4.85 -13.92
N GLY A 275 -2.47 -5.33 -14.47
CA GLY A 275 -1.93 -4.80 -15.71
C GLY A 275 -2.66 -5.26 -16.98
N GLU A 276 -3.32 -6.41 -16.91
CA GLU A 276 -4.10 -7.00 -18.01
C GLU A 276 -5.48 -6.34 -18.13
N GLU A 277 -6.22 -6.22 -17.04
CA GLU A 277 -7.63 -5.87 -17.06
C GLU A 277 -7.91 -4.36 -16.98
N PHE A 278 -7.00 -3.55 -16.45
CA PHE A 278 -7.29 -2.15 -16.16
C PHE A 278 -6.44 -1.16 -16.95
N SER A 279 -7.06 -0.05 -17.38
CA SER A 279 -6.42 1.09 -18.06
C SER A 279 -6.19 2.31 -17.15
N MET A 280 -6.66 2.25 -15.89
CA MET A 280 -6.45 3.29 -14.89
C MET A 280 -6.11 2.67 -13.53
N LEU A 281 -5.23 3.33 -12.80
CA LEU A 281 -4.76 2.95 -11.47
C LEU A 281 -5.02 4.09 -10.49
N THR A 282 -5.60 3.77 -9.33
CA THR A 282 -5.67 4.66 -8.17
C THR A 282 -4.77 4.10 -7.06
N PRO A 283 -3.79 4.87 -6.52
CA PRO A 283 -3.04 4.44 -5.35
C PRO A 283 -3.97 4.34 -4.13
N GLU A 284 -4.16 3.12 -3.61
CA GLU A 284 -5.11 2.87 -2.52
C GLU A 284 -4.77 3.66 -1.26
N ASN A 285 -3.50 3.63 -0.83
CA ASN A 285 -3.04 4.30 0.38
C ASN A 285 -1.79 5.15 0.16
N ASP A 286 -0.97 4.85 -0.86
CA ASP A 286 0.40 5.32 -0.98
C ASP A 286 0.52 6.83 -1.27
N PHE A 287 -0.58 7.51 -1.64
CA PHE A 287 -0.62 8.96 -1.83
C PHE A 287 -1.32 9.70 -0.68
N LYS A 288 -1.96 9.00 0.26
CA LYS A 288 -2.61 9.63 1.41
C LYS A 288 -1.58 10.37 2.28
N PRO A 289 -1.91 11.52 2.88
CA PRO A 289 -0.95 12.38 3.57
C PRO A 289 -0.07 11.67 4.62
N GLN A 290 -0.63 10.73 5.39
CA GLN A 290 0.14 10.01 6.43
C GLN A 290 1.24 9.11 5.85
N PHE A 291 1.07 8.60 4.63
CA PHE A 291 2.03 7.72 3.97
C PHE A 291 3.05 8.53 3.18
N VAL A 292 2.59 9.50 2.38
CA VAL A 292 3.47 10.28 1.50
C VAL A 292 4.27 11.35 2.24
N GLN A 293 3.74 11.90 3.34
CA GLN A 293 4.44 12.92 4.16
C GLN A 293 4.40 12.59 5.66
N PRO A 294 5.03 11.49 6.09
CA PRO A 294 4.99 11.03 7.48
C PRO A 294 5.52 12.04 8.49
N ARG A 295 6.30 13.05 8.05
CA ARG A 295 6.80 14.19 8.84
C ARG A 295 6.79 15.48 8.03
N ARG A 296 6.72 16.58 8.73
CA ARG A 296 6.83 17.90 8.10
C ARG A 296 8.13 18.03 7.31
N GLY A 297 8.00 18.30 6.00
CA GLY A 297 9.13 18.44 5.09
C GLY A 297 9.88 17.14 4.75
N VAL A 298 9.37 15.98 5.16
CA VAL A 298 9.92 14.66 4.80
C VAL A 298 8.89 13.88 4.01
N PHE A 299 9.25 13.53 2.79
CA PHE A 299 8.37 12.81 1.86
C PHE A 299 8.87 11.39 1.60
N ALA A 300 7.95 10.45 1.49
CA ALA A 300 8.16 9.02 1.19
C ALA A 300 7.40 8.69 -0.09
N PHE A 301 8.02 8.95 -1.25
CA PHE A 301 7.38 8.78 -2.56
C PHE A 301 7.59 7.39 -3.17
N ALA A 302 8.40 6.52 -2.55
CA ALA A 302 8.88 5.29 -3.18
C ALA A 302 7.76 4.33 -3.60
N GLU A 303 6.76 4.14 -2.76
CA GLU A 303 5.59 3.30 -3.04
C GLU A 303 4.73 3.94 -4.14
N GLY A 304 4.48 5.23 -4.04
CA GLY A 304 3.78 6.00 -5.07
C GLY A 304 4.50 5.98 -6.41
N ASP A 305 5.82 6.21 -6.43
CA ASP A 305 6.65 6.08 -7.64
C ASP A 305 6.57 4.68 -8.25
N THR A 306 6.50 3.62 -7.41
CA THR A 306 6.33 2.24 -7.88
C THR A 306 5.01 2.03 -8.63
N LEU A 307 3.92 2.57 -8.10
CA LEU A 307 2.59 2.49 -8.73
C LEU A 307 2.55 3.28 -10.04
N VAL A 308 3.15 4.48 -10.06
CA VAL A 308 3.27 5.29 -11.28
C VAL A 308 4.12 4.58 -12.35
N ASP A 309 5.27 4.03 -11.98
CA ASP A 309 6.13 3.26 -12.88
C ASP A 309 5.40 2.02 -13.45
N PHE A 310 4.58 1.35 -12.61
CA PHE A 310 3.75 0.24 -13.08
C PHE A 310 2.69 0.71 -14.08
N ALA A 311 2.02 1.80 -13.80
CA ALA A 311 1.03 2.38 -14.70
C ALA A 311 1.66 2.74 -16.05
N GLU A 312 2.82 3.40 -16.03
CA GLU A 312 3.57 3.76 -17.25
C GLU A 312 3.97 2.49 -18.04
N ALA A 313 4.55 1.49 -17.38
CA ALA A 313 4.97 0.23 -18.01
C ALA A 313 3.83 -0.52 -18.71
N ASN A 314 2.58 -0.34 -18.23
CA ASN A 314 1.39 -1.02 -18.72
C ASN A 314 0.40 -0.10 -19.46
N SER A 315 0.83 1.12 -19.82
CA SER A 315 -0.01 2.11 -20.52
C SER A 315 -1.34 2.39 -19.80
N MET A 316 -1.27 2.52 -18.48
CA MET A 316 -2.39 2.90 -17.63
C MET A 316 -2.31 4.40 -17.32
N LYS A 317 -3.47 5.02 -17.09
CA LYS A 317 -3.55 6.33 -16.45
C LYS A 317 -3.43 6.19 -14.94
N VAL A 318 -2.96 7.25 -14.28
CA VAL A 318 -2.98 7.32 -12.82
C VAL A 318 -3.99 8.38 -12.40
N HIS A 319 -4.94 7.98 -11.58
CA HIS A 319 -5.81 8.86 -10.81
C HIS A 319 -5.28 8.92 -9.38
N ALA A 320 -4.72 10.05 -9.00
CA ALA A 320 -4.00 10.21 -7.75
C ALA A 320 -4.95 10.56 -6.59
N HIS A 321 -4.97 9.74 -5.55
CA HIS A 321 -5.84 9.85 -4.39
C HIS A 321 -5.01 9.89 -3.10
N THR A 322 -5.05 10.93 -2.27
CA THR A 322 -5.73 12.22 -2.36
C THR A 322 -4.84 13.31 -1.75
N LEU A 323 -5.03 14.58 -2.14
CA LEU A 323 -4.20 15.69 -1.61
C LEU A 323 -4.70 16.21 -0.26
N VAL A 324 -6.02 16.42 -0.11
CA VAL A 324 -6.63 16.98 1.11
C VAL A 324 -7.78 16.10 1.58
N TRP A 325 -7.65 15.56 2.76
CA TRP A 325 -8.67 14.75 3.42
C TRP A 325 -8.61 15.01 4.93
N PHE A 326 -9.66 14.71 5.66
CA PHE A 326 -9.69 14.86 7.12
C PHE A 326 -9.16 13.62 7.84
N GLU A 327 -9.14 12.48 7.15
CA GLU A 327 -8.56 11.23 7.63
C GLU A 327 -7.15 11.03 7.10
N ALA A 328 -6.53 9.90 7.43
CA ALA A 328 -5.17 9.53 7.02
C ALA A 328 -4.13 10.67 7.13
N LEU A 329 -4.29 11.52 8.13
CA LEU A 329 -3.37 12.61 8.42
C LEU A 329 -2.28 12.18 9.41
N PRO A 330 -1.01 12.50 9.16
CA PRO A 330 0.07 12.25 10.11
C PRO A 330 -0.10 13.10 11.37
N ALA A 331 0.38 12.62 12.51
CA ALA A 331 0.23 13.29 13.80
C ALA A 331 0.68 14.76 13.80
N TRP A 332 1.72 15.08 13.02
CA TRP A 332 2.23 16.44 12.94
C TRP A 332 1.25 17.42 12.25
N MET A 333 0.41 16.93 11.32
CA MET A 333 -0.65 17.74 10.71
C MET A 333 -1.83 17.97 11.66
N ARG A 334 -2.06 17.04 12.59
CA ARG A 334 -3.11 17.16 13.63
C ARG A 334 -2.68 18.00 14.83
N ALA A 335 -1.38 18.31 14.98
CA ALA A 335 -0.86 19.10 16.09
C ALA A 335 -1.48 20.50 16.11
N GLU A 336 -1.48 21.13 17.28
CA GLU A 336 -1.94 22.52 17.43
C GLU A 336 -1.16 23.47 16.53
N MET A 337 -1.90 24.24 15.74
CA MET A 337 -1.39 25.25 14.81
C MET A 337 -2.33 26.43 14.78
N THR A 338 -1.80 27.62 14.47
CA THR A 338 -2.65 28.75 14.08
C THR A 338 -3.29 28.48 12.71
N ASP A 339 -4.41 29.13 12.40
CA ASP A 339 -5.11 28.99 11.12
C ASP A 339 -4.18 29.29 9.94
N GLU A 340 -3.36 30.32 10.04
CA GLU A 340 -2.37 30.66 9.01
C GLU A 340 -1.27 29.58 8.85
N GLN A 341 -0.85 28.94 9.94
CA GLN A 341 0.08 27.81 9.86
C GLN A 341 -0.57 26.61 9.20
N ARG A 342 -1.83 26.31 9.49
CA ARG A 342 -2.61 25.21 8.92
C ARG A 342 -2.82 25.41 7.42
N ARG A 343 -3.23 26.61 7.01
CA ARG A 343 -3.32 26.99 5.61
C ARG A 343 -1.99 26.78 4.87
N ARG A 344 -0.89 27.23 5.45
CA ARG A 344 0.45 27.07 4.86
C ARG A 344 0.84 25.60 4.72
N VAL A 345 0.60 24.79 5.74
CA VAL A 345 0.90 23.34 5.72
C VAL A 345 0.14 22.64 4.62
N MET A 346 -1.16 22.91 4.44
CA MET A 346 -1.97 22.35 3.36
C MET A 346 -1.39 22.71 1.98
N VAL A 347 -1.10 23.97 1.74
CA VAL A 347 -0.56 24.45 0.45
C VAL A 347 0.85 23.87 0.18
N GLU A 348 1.72 23.83 1.20
CA GLU A 348 3.05 23.23 1.08
C GLU A 348 2.96 21.73 0.75
N HIS A 349 2.03 21.00 1.38
CA HIS A 349 1.79 19.60 1.10
C HIS A 349 1.34 19.38 -0.35
N ILE A 350 0.30 20.09 -0.77
CA ILE A 350 -0.25 19.99 -2.15
C ILE A 350 0.85 20.26 -3.18
N ARG A 351 1.59 21.36 -3.04
CA ARG A 351 2.66 21.73 -3.97
C ARG A 351 3.78 20.68 -4.03
N ALA A 352 4.13 20.10 -2.89
CA ALA A 352 5.20 19.10 -2.86
C ALA A 352 4.76 17.78 -3.50
N VAL A 353 3.56 17.29 -3.17
CA VAL A 353 3.07 16.01 -3.67
C VAL A 353 2.67 16.12 -5.14
N ALA A 354 1.80 17.05 -5.51
CA ALA A 354 1.40 17.24 -6.89
C ALA A 354 2.58 17.66 -7.78
N GLY A 355 3.54 18.45 -7.25
CA GLY A 355 4.75 18.81 -7.95
C GLY A 355 5.69 17.62 -8.23
N HIS A 356 5.80 16.64 -7.33
CA HIS A 356 6.60 15.43 -7.53
C HIS A 356 6.03 14.57 -8.66
N PHE A 357 4.72 14.42 -8.72
CA PHE A 357 4.04 13.58 -9.73
C PHE A 357 3.57 14.37 -10.96
N ARG A 358 3.93 15.64 -11.07
CA ARG A 358 3.54 16.52 -12.19
C ARG A 358 3.83 15.89 -13.53
N GLY A 359 2.79 15.78 -14.36
CA GLY A 359 2.84 15.21 -15.71
C GLY A 359 2.96 13.69 -15.76
N LYS A 360 3.01 13.02 -14.61
CA LYS A 360 2.99 11.56 -14.50
C LYS A 360 1.59 11.03 -14.15
N VAL A 361 0.78 11.82 -13.47
CA VAL A 361 -0.61 11.49 -13.17
C VAL A 361 -1.54 12.23 -14.11
N ALA A 362 -2.67 11.63 -14.42
CA ALA A 362 -3.69 12.22 -15.29
C ALA A 362 -4.69 13.06 -14.51
N GLU A 363 -4.98 12.68 -13.30
CA GLU A 363 -6.09 13.19 -12.50
C GLU A 363 -5.73 13.21 -11.00
N TRP A 364 -6.31 14.14 -10.25
CA TRP A 364 -6.17 14.27 -8.79
C TRP A 364 -7.52 14.35 -8.11
N ASP A 365 -7.72 13.57 -7.05
CA ASP A 365 -8.67 13.92 -6.00
C ASP A 365 -8.02 15.01 -5.13
N VAL A 366 -8.44 16.24 -5.36
CA VAL A 366 -7.85 17.40 -4.66
C VAL A 366 -8.39 17.49 -3.25
N VAL A 367 -9.71 17.34 -3.11
CA VAL A 367 -10.41 17.31 -1.82
C VAL A 367 -11.28 16.06 -1.77
N ASN A 368 -11.05 15.23 -0.76
CA ASN A 368 -11.81 14.03 -0.49
C ASN A 368 -12.77 14.26 0.67
N GLU A 369 -14.03 13.84 0.49
CA GLU A 369 -15.08 13.76 1.51
C GLU A 369 -15.32 15.07 2.29
N PRO A 370 -15.57 16.17 1.59
CA PRO A 370 -15.85 17.44 2.27
C PRO A 370 -17.22 17.50 2.92
N MET A 371 -18.16 16.58 2.60
CA MET A 371 -19.51 16.65 3.13
C MET A 371 -19.62 15.96 4.49
N SER A 372 -20.49 16.48 5.37
CA SER A 372 -20.66 15.96 6.73
C SER A 372 -21.51 14.69 6.77
N ASP A 373 -21.29 13.82 7.77
CA ASP A 373 -22.18 12.70 8.08
C ASP A 373 -23.33 13.09 9.03
N GLU A 374 -23.23 14.27 9.65
CA GLU A 374 -24.20 14.74 10.64
C GLU A 374 -25.31 15.55 9.98
N ASP A 375 -26.54 15.11 10.14
CA ASP A 375 -27.72 15.76 9.54
C ASP A 375 -27.84 17.24 9.91
N GLU A 376 -27.46 17.63 11.13
CA GLU A 376 -27.54 19.02 11.59
C GLU A 376 -26.64 19.96 10.80
N ASP A 377 -25.55 19.49 10.22
CA ASP A 377 -24.64 20.32 9.43
C ASP A 377 -25.25 20.77 8.10
N TYR A 378 -26.25 20.06 7.59
CA TYR A 378 -26.96 20.44 6.37
C TYR A 378 -27.93 21.63 6.58
N PHE A 379 -28.32 21.88 7.82
CA PHE A 379 -29.31 22.90 8.18
C PHE A 379 -28.72 24.06 8.99
N ASN A 380 -27.40 24.05 9.26
CA ASN A 380 -26.71 25.10 9.99
C ASN A 380 -25.81 25.96 9.07
N GLY A 381 -24.95 26.79 9.65
CA GLY A 381 -24.01 27.66 8.93
C GLY A 381 -22.94 26.92 8.11
N ASN A 382 -22.73 25.62 8.34
CA ASN A 382 -21.75 24.81 7.63
C ASN A 382 -22.21 24.43 6.21
N ARG A 383 -23.51 24.52 5.93
CA ARG A 383 -24.10 24.23 4.60
C ARG A 383 -23.79 22.83 4.09
N GLY A 384 -23.72 21.84 4.99
CA GLY A 384 -23.37 20.46 4.72
C GLY A 384 -21.88 20.17 4.60
N VAL A 385 -21.00 21.18 4.69
CA VAL A 385 -19.55 20.94 4.69
C VAL A 385 -19.12 20.46 6.08
N ARG A 386 -18.32 19.40 6.10
CA ARG A 386 -17.82 18.74 7.32
C ARG A 386 -17.02 19.70 8.20
N PRO A 387 -17.41 19.90 9.48
CA PRO A 387 -16.62 20.67 10.45
C PRO A 387 -15.40 19.86 10.89
N GLN A 388 -14.34 19.94 10.13
CA GLN A 388 -13.09 19.22 10.33
C GLN A 388 -11.89 20.19 10.29
N LEU A 389 -10.73 19.70 10.62
CA LEU A 389 -9.48 20.43 10.82
C LEU A 389 -9.20 21.55 9.78
N TRP A 390 -9.46 21.31 8.50
CA TRP A 390 -9.22 22.30 7.45
C TRP A 390 -10.33 23.34 7.41
N PHE A 391 -11.59 22.89 7.59
CA PHE A 391 -12.76 23.76 7.66
C PHE A 391 -12.75 24.64 8.91
N GLU A 392 -12.37 24.10 10.08
CA GLU A 392 -12.25 24.87 11.33
C GLU A 392 -11.29 26.05 11.20
N ALA A 393 -10.18 25.86 10.46
CA ALA A 393 -9.17 26.89 10.27
C ALA A 393 -9.49 27.91 9.18
N MET A 394 -10.25 27.53 8.13
CA MET A 394 -10.39 28.35 6.91
C MET A 394 -11.84 28.46 6.41
N GLY A 395 -12.80 27.81 7.07
CA GLY A 395 -14.15 27.69 6.53
C GLY A 395 -14.18 26.95 5.19
N GLU A 396 -15.24 27.14 4.40
CA GLU A 396 -15.39 26.53 3.05
C GLU A 396 -14.22 26.92 2.09
N GLU A 397 -13.55 28.05 2.35
CA GLU A 397 -12.44 28.56 1.51
C GLU A 397 -11.26 27.59 1.40
N TYR A 398 -11.11 26.61 2.34
CA TYR A 398 -10.04 25.62 2.23
C TYR A 398 -10.11 24.83 0.92
N ILE A 399 -11.33 24.61 0.39
CA ILE A 399 -11.55 23.92 -0.89
C ILE A 399 -10.99 24.76 -2.04
N ASP A 400 -11.32 26.05 -2.08
CA ASP A 400 -10.81 26.99 -3.10
C ASP A 400 -9.29 27.02 -3.11
N ILE A 401 -8.70 27.16 -1.92
CA ILE A 401 -7.23 27.18 -1.73
C ILE A 401 -6.60 25.89 -2.23
N ALA A 402 -7.20 24.74 -1.91
CA ALA A 402 -6.68 23.44 -2.30
C ALA A 402 -6.67 23.26 -3.83
N PHE A 403 -7.78 23.57 -4.51
CA PHE A 403 -7.88 23.47 -5.97
C PHE A 403 -6.94 24.44 -6.69
N HIS A 404 -6.81 25.68 -6.23
CA HIS A 404 -5.88 26.63 -6.82
C HIS A 404 -4.41 26.17 -6.63
N ALA A 405 -4.06 25.66 -5.45
CA ALA A 405 -2.72 25.14 -5.20
C ALA A 405 -2.40 23.89 -6.03
N ALA A 406 -3.37 23.00 -6.23
CA ALA A 406 -3.22 21.82 -7.07
C ALA A 406 -3.05 22.19 -8.55
N ARG A 407 -3.87 23.11 -9.07
CA ARG A 407 -3.77 23.62 -10.44
C ARG A 407 -2.42 24.30 -10.71
N GLU A 408 -1.89 25.05 -9.74
CA GLU A 408 -0.57 25.67 -9.83
C GLU A 408 0.53 24.60 -9.89
N ALA A 409 0.42 23.57 -9.05
CA ALA A 409 1.43 22.51 -8.94
C ALA A 409 1.42 21.57 -10.15
N ASP A 410 0.23 21.20 -10.66
CA ASP A 410 0.05 20.34 -11.83
C ASP A 410 -0.99 20.94 -12.80
N PRO A 411 -0.57 21.82 -13.70
CA PRO A 411 -1.48 22.60 -14.54
C PRO A 411 -2.33 21.79 -15.52
N HIS A 412 -1.91 20.57 -15.86
CA HIS A 412 -2.53 19.74 -16.90
C HIS A 412 -3.39 18.61 -16.38
N ALA A 413 -3.27 18.27 -15.11
CA ALA A 413 -4.08 17.23 -14.51
C ALA A 413 -5.56 17.66 -14.39
N VAL A 414 -6.46 16.69 -14.49
CA VAL A 414 -7.89 16.89 -14.21
C VAL A 414 -8.09 16.89 -12.69
N LEU A 415 -8.82 17.86 -12.17
CA LEU A 415 -8.98 18.07 -10.73
C LEU A 415 -10.40 17.71 -10.27
N TYR A 416 -10.49 16.70 -9.42
CA TYR A 416 -11.75 16.18 -8.88
C TYR A 416 -11.93 16.54 -7.41
N LEU A 417 -13.19 16.70 -7.02
CA LEU A 417 -13.68 16.53 -5.67
C LEU A 417 -14.29 15.12 -5.59
N ASN A 418 -13.95 14.34 -4.58
CA ASN A 418 -14.39 12.96 -4.44
C ASN A 418 -15.27 12.79 -3.20
N GLU A 419 -16.42 12.08 -3.33
CA GLU A 419 -17.40 11.99 -2.24
C GLU A 419 -18.19 10.67 -2.28
N TYR A 420 -18.60 10.19 -1.12
CA TYR A 420 -19.49 9.04 -0.94
C TYR A 420 -20.91 9.46 -0.54
N GLY A 421 -21.87 8.55 -0.74
CA GLY A 421 -23.26 8.74 -0.31
C GLY A 421 -23.96 9.90 -1.01
N VAL A 422 -23.54 10.24 -2.22
CA VAL A 422 -24.10 11.28 -3.08
C VAL A 422 -24.70 10.71 -4.37
N GLU A 423 -24.69 9.42 -4.50
CA GLU A 423 -25.27 8.65 -5.59
C GLU A 423 -26.79 8.68 -5.56
N GLU A 424 -27.37 8.76 -4.37
CA GLU A 424 -28.81 8.79 -4.11
C GLU A 424 -29.36 10.21 -3.90
N ASP A 425 -30.68 10.35 -3.96
CA ASP A 425 -31.37 11.61 -3.60
C ASP A 425 -31.31 11.82 -2.09
N GLY A 426 -30.95 13.02 -1.67
CA GLY A 426 -30.87 13.35 -0.25
C GLY A 426 -30.13 14.66 0.04
N PRO A 427 -30.14 15.10 1.31
CA PRO A 427 -29.54 16.37 1.70
C PRO A 427 -28.05 16.46 1.40
N ARG A 428 -27.33 15.32 1.42
CA ARG A 428 -25.90 15.27 1.11
C ARG A 428 -25.63 15.64 -0.35
N TRP A 429 -26.37 15.05 -1.29
CA TRP A 429 -26.29 15.41 -2.70
C TRP A 429 -26.67 16.87 -2.94
N ASP A 430 -27.78 17.32 -2.35
CA ASP A 430 -28.27 18.70 -2.53
C ASP A 430 -27.24 19.72 -2.05
N ALA A 431 -26.61 19.46 -0.90
CA ALA A 431 -25.56 20.31 -0.35
C ALA A 431 -24.27 20.27 -1.19
N LEU A 432 -23.86 19.08 -1.68
CA LEU A 432 -22.72 18.96 -2.60
C LEU A 432 -22.98 19.74 -3.89
N TYR A 433 -24.14 19.56 -4.51
CA TYR A 433 -24.48 20.28 -5.74
C TYR A 433 -24.48 21.80 -5.52
N ALA A 434 -25.05 22.28 -4.42
CA ALA A 434 -25.01 23.69 -4.06
C ALA A 434 -23.58 24.19 -3.80
N LEU A 435 -22.71 23.37 -3.20
CA LEU A 435 -21.27 23.67 -3.05
C LEU A 435 -20.61 23.82 -4.42
N LEU A 436 -20.83 22.88 -5.34
CA LEU A 436 -20.26 22.92 -6.68
C LEU A 436 -20.66 24.17 -7.46
N VAL A 437 -21.94 24.60 -7.35
CA VAL A 437 -22.41 25.87 -7.93
C VAL A 437 -21.59 27.03 -7.38
N ARG A 438 -21.43 27.13 -6.05
CA ARG A 438 -20.64 28.20 -5.41
C ARG A 438 -19.16 28.17 -5.84
N LEU A 439 -18.56 26.98 -5.96
CA LEU A 439 -17.17 26.83 -6.43
C LEU A 439 -17.02 27.34 -7.86
N LYS A 440 -17.95 27.00 -8.76
CA LYS A 440 -17.96 27.49 -10.16
C LYS A 440 -18.15 28.99 -10.23
N GLU A 441 -19.07 29.57 -9.43
CA GLU A 441 -19.30 31.01 -9.36
C GLU A 441 -18.05 31.78 -8.90
N ARG A 442 -17.24 31.21 -8.01
CA ARG A 442 -15.97 31.77 -7.54
C ARG A 442 -14.79 31.53 -8.50
N GLY A 443 -15.01 30.79 -9.59
CA GLY A 443 -13.95 30.46 -10.55
C GLY A 443 -12.92 29.47 -10.05
N VAL A 444 -13.29 28.60 -9.09
CA VAL A 444 -12.42 27.53 -8.60
C VAL A 444 -12.14 26.52 -9.73
N PRO A 445 -10.89 26.12 -9.96
CA PRO A 445 -10.52 25.27 -11.09
C PRO A 445 -10.86 23.78 -10.85
N ILE A 446 -12.10 23.49 -10.50
CA ILE A 446 -12.66 22.15 -10.39
C ILE A 446 -13.12 21.66 -11.77
N ASP A 447 -12.68 20.45 -12.16
CA ASP A 447 -12.99 19.86 -13.46
C ASP A 447 -14.04 18.74 -13.35
N GLY A 448 -14.21 18.11 -12.17
CA GLY A 448 -15.15 17.02 -12.04
C GLY A 448 -15.40 16.57 -10.60
N VAL A 449 -16.28 15.57 -10.49
CA VAL A 449 -16.67 14.93 -9.22
C VAL A 449 -16.51 13.42 -9.35
N GLY A 450 -15.86 12.79 -8.37
CA GLY A 450 -15.82 11.35 -8.16
C GLY A 450 -16.99 10.94 -7.25
N PHE A 451 -17.70 9.90 -7.68
CA PHE A 451 -18.68 9.18 -6.88
C PHE A 451 -18.00 7.92 -6.37
N GLN A 452 -17.84 7.78 -5.06
CA GLN A 452 -17.13 6.63 -4.49
C GLN A 452 -17.87 5.32 -4.73
N ASN A 453 -19.19 5.33 -4.58
CA ASN A 453 -20.02 4.14 -4.80
C ASN A 453 -19.64 2.96 -3.88
N HIS A 454 -19.37 3.22 -2.61
CA HIS A 454 -19.27 2.19 -1.59
C HIS A 454 -20.65 1.73 -1.16
N ASP A 455 -21.08 0.56 -1.59
CA ASP A 455 -22.38 -0.01 -1.24
C ASP A 455 -22.22 -1.10 -0.17
N TYR A 456 -22.72 -0.80 1.02
CA TYR A 456 -22.68 -1.72 2.14
C TYR A 456 -24.08 -2.33 2.35
N ALA A 457 -24.28 -3.56 1.93
CA ALA A 457 -25.49 -4.33 2.15
C ALA A 457 -26.66 -4.09 1.17
N VAL A 458 -27.66 -4.96 1.33
CA VAL A 458 -28.88 -5.06 0.50
C VAL A 458 -29.74 -3.80 0.54
N SER A 459 -29.56 -2.92 1.53
CA SER A 459 -30.33 -1.70 1.73
C SER A 459 -29.87 -0.51 0.88
N ASP A 460 -28.59 -0.50 0.45
CA ASP A 460 -27.98 0.67 -0.19
C ASP A 460 -27.87 0.48 -1.71
N ARG A 461 -28.97 0.10 -2.34
CA ARG A 461 -29.02 -0.11 -3.79
C ARG A 461 -29.15 1.21 -4.51
N THR A 462 -28.11 1.64 -5.17
CA THR A 462 -28.18 2.79 -6.06
C THR A 462 -29.10 2.48 -7.23
N ASP A 463 -30.18 3.26 -7.42
CA ASP A 463 -30.99 3.23 -8.62
C ASP A 463 -30.19 3.83 -9.80
N PRO A 464 -29.88 3.10 -10.87
CA PRO A 464 -29.15 3.62 -12.00
C PRO A 464 -29.73 4.90 -12.61
N GLU A 465 -31.06 5.08 -12.59
CA GLU A 465 -31.68 6.29 -13.11
C GLU A 465 -31.54 7.49 -12.16
N VAL A 466 -31.49 7.26 -10.85
CA VAL A 466 -31.12 8.30 -9.88
C VAL A 466 -29.68 8.73 -10.12
N PHE A 467 -28.76 7.77 -10.20
CA PHE A 467 -27.35 8.03 -10.47
C PHE A 467 -27.15 8.78 -11.80
N ARG A 468 -27.83 8.36 -12.88
CA ARG A 468 -27.81 9.05 -14.19
C ARG A 468 -28.20 10.52 -14.08
N ARG A 469 -29.26 10.83 -13.31
CA ARG A 469 -29.65 12.24 -13.10
C ARG A 469 -28.56 13.05 -12.42
N LYS A 470 -27.79 12.46 -11.48
CA LYS A 470 -26.67 13.13 -10.82
C LYS A 470 -25.53 13.40 -11.81
N VAL A 471 -25.16 12.40 -12.61
CA VAL A 471 -24.12 12.55 -13.66
C VAL A 471 -24.51 13.66 -14.64
N ARG A 472 -25.78 13.71 -15.10
CA ARG A 472 -26.29 14.76 -15.99
C ARG A 472 -26.33 16.14 -15.32
N ALA A 473 -26.63 16.21 -14.02
CA ALA A 473 -26.60 17.47 -13.28
C ALA A 473 -25.20 18.07 -13.25
N LEU A 474 -24.16 17.25 -13.12
CA LEU A 474 -22.76 17.70 -13.22
C LEU A 474 -22.42 18.19 -14.64
N ALA A 475 -22.93 17.56 -15.69
CA ALA A 475 -22.77 18.03 -17.07
C ALA A 475 -23.36 19.46 -17.24
N GLY A 476 -24.48 19.75 -16.59
CA GLY A 476 -25.09 21.08 -16.56
C GLY A 476 -24.21 22.19 -15.96
N LEU A 477 -23.26 21.82 -15.10
CA LEU A 477 -22.24 22.70 -14.53
C LEU A 477 -20.91 22.69 -15.34
N GLY A 478 -20.86 21.92 -16.45
CA GLY A 478 -19.63 21.71 -17.22
C GLY A 478 -18.60 20.88 -16.47
N LEU A 479 -19.05 19.98 -15.57
CA LEU A 479 -18.19 19.10 -14.80
C LEU A 479 -18.20 17.67 -15.35
N LYS A 480 -17.07 17.02 -15.25
CA LYS A 480 -16.91 15.59 -15.46
C LYS A 480 -17.46 14.82 -14.27
N ALA A 481 -17.80 13.56 -14.53
CA ALA A 481 -18.14 12.58 -13.52
C ALA A 481 -17.20 11.37 -13.66
N ARG A 482 -17.05 10.62 -12.59
CA ARG A 482 -16.44 9.30 -12.59
C ARG A 482 -17.01 8.46 -11.46
N VAL A 483 -17.05 7.15 -11.65
CA VAL A 483 -17.16 6.19 -10.54
C VAL A 483 -15.73 5.93 -10.05
N SER A 484 -15.45 6.23 -8.79
CA SER A 484 -14.06 6.31 -8.31
C SER A 484 -13.61 5.11 -7.47
N GLU A 485 -14.53 4.47 -6.72
CA GLU A 485 -14.17 3.51 -5.66
C GLU A 485 -15.18 2.37 -5.51
N ALA A 486 -15.86 1.98 -6.60
CA ALA A 486 -16.97 1.04 -6.53
C ALA A 486 -16.59 -0.28 -5.85
N ASP A 487 -17.32 -0.62 -4.82
CA ASP A 487 -17.37 -1.92 -4.19
C ASP A 487 -18.81 -2.18 -3.68
N VAL A 488 -19.18 -3.45 -3.61
CA VAL A 488 -20.52 -3.86 -3.14
C VAL A 488 -20.36 -5.06 -2.22
N LEU A 489 -20.43 -4.82 -0.92
CA LEU A 489 -20.29 -5.88 0.08
C LEU A 489 -21.57 -6.72 0.17
N VAL A 490 -21.45 -8.02 -0.10
CA VAL A 490 -22.56 -8.97 -0.11
C VAL A 490 -22.19 -10.26 0.64
N ASP A 491 -23.20 -11.05 0.98
CA ASP A 491 -23.00 -12.44 1.40
C ASP A 491 -22.76 -13.35 0.16
N GLU A 492 -22.20 -14.54 0.36
CA GLU A 492 -21.84 -15.45 -0.76
C GLU A 492 -23.03 -15.82 -1.67
N ASP A 493 -24.25 -15.84 -1.13
CA ASP A 493 -25.48 -16.13 -1.88
C ASP A 493 -26.11 -14.89 -2.54
N GLU A 494 -25.48 -13.72 -2.44
CA GLU A 494 -25.93 -12.43 -2.97
C GLU A 494 -25.04 -11.86 -4.09
N GLU A 495 -24.10 -12.62 -4.62
CA GLU A 495 -23.15 -12.15 -5.65
C GLU A 495 -23.83 -11.67 -6.94
N ASP A 496 -25.03 -12.13 -7.25
CA ASP A 496 -25.82 -11.62 -8.35
C ASP A 496 -26.37 -10.20 -8.10
N ILE A 497 -26.52 -9.79 -6.84
CA ILE A 497 -26.84 -8.40 -6.46
C ILE A 497 -25.62 -7.51 -6.71
N GLN A 498 -24.43 -7.94 -6.25
CA GLN A 498 -23.17 -7.28 -6.52
C GLN A 498 -22.97 -7.03 -8.02
N ALA A 499 -23.17 -8.09 -8.82
CA ALA A 499 -23.04 -8.04 -10.27
C ALA A 499 -23.96 -6.98 -10.90
N ARG A 500 -25.25 -6.98 -10.55
CA ARG A 500 -26.23 -6.00 -11.06
C ARG A 500 -25.93 -4.56 -10.66
N GLN A 501 -25.47 -4.35 -9.41
CA GLN A 501 -25.14 -3.00 -8.92
C GLN A 501 -23.94 -2.42 -9.65
N LEU A 502 -22.86 -3.17 -9.80
CA LEU A 502 -21.67 -2.72 -10.52
C LEU A 502 -21.95 -2.52 -12.01
N ALA A 503 -22.66 -3.44 -12.65
CA ALA A 503 -23.06 -3.35 -14.06
C ALA A 503 -23.95 -2.13 -14.33
N GLY A 504 -24.94 -1.86 -13.48
CA GLY A 504 -25.83 -0.71 -13.64
C GLY A 504 -25.10 0.64 -13.58
N LYS A 505 -24.12 0.78 -12.70
CA LYS A 505 -23.29 2.00 -12.60
C LYS A 505 -22.34 2.14 -13.79
N LEU A 506 -21.76 1.04 -14.25
CA LEU A 506 -20.91 1.04 -15.44
C LEU A 506 -21.73 1.40 -16.70
N ALA A 507 -22.93 0.87 -16.84
CA ALA A 507 -23.82 1.20 -17.96
C ALA A 507 -24.13 2.71 -18.01
N VAL A 508 -24.47 3.33 -16.87
CA VAL A 508 -24.66 4.77 -16.78
C VAL A 508 -23.39 5.52 -17.21
N CYS A 509 -22.23 5.10 -16.73
CA CYS A 509 -20.97 5.75 -17.08
C CYS A 509 -20.64 5.62 -18.58
N GLY A 510 -20.86 4.48 -19.19
CA GLY A 510 -20.65 4.28 -20.62
C GLY A 510 -21.60 5.10 -21.51
N GLU A 511 -22.81 5.35 -21.06
CA GLU A 511 -23.83 6.11 -21.81
C GLU A 511 -23.72 7.64 -21.63
N GLU A 512 -23.27 8.13 -20.47
CA GLU A 512 -23.27 9.56 -20.18
C GLU A 512 -21.95 10.24 -20.61
N PRO A 513 -22.01 11.25 -21.53
CA PRO A 513 -20.82 11.83 -22.16
C PRO A 513 -19.79 12.46 -21.22
N ASN A 514 -20.21 12.88 -20.04
CA ASN A 514 -19.32 13.49 -19.06
C ASN A 514 -18.76 12.50 -18.04
N CYS A 515 -19.15 11.21 -18.07
CA CYS A 515 -18.50 10.18 -17.27
C CYS A 515 -17.24 9.66 -17.99
N THR A 516 -16.10 9.65 -17.31
CA THR A 516 -14.79 9.41 -17.91
C THR A 516 -14.13 8.10 -17.53
N SER A 517 -14.54 7.54 -16.40
CA SER A 517 -13.96 6.29 -15.89
C SER A 517 -14.88 5.60 -14.89
N PHE A 518 -14.75 4.27 -14.84
CA PHE A 518 -15.33 3.41 -13.81
C PHE A 518 -14.19 2.69 -13.10
N SER A 519 -14.04 2.91 -11.80
CA SER A 519 -12.98 2.30 -10.99
C SER A 519 -13.57 1.57 -9.79
N THR A 520 -13.04 0.38 -9.52
CA THR A 520 -13.33 -0.37 -8.29
C THR A 520 -12.33 0.00 -7.19
N TRP A 521 -12.72 -0.14 -5.91
CA TRP A 521 -11.79 0.06 -4.79
C TRP A 521 -11.05 -1.22 -4.43
N GLY A 522 -10.10 -1.60 -5.28
CA GLY A 522 -9.51 -2.92 -5.37
C GLY A 522 -10.25 -3.80 -6.39
N PHE A 523 -9.71 -4.97 -6.70
CA PHE A 523 -10.33 -5.88 -7.67
C PHE A 523 -10.48 -7.31 -7.15
N THR A 524 -9.74 -7.69 -6.09
CA THR A 524 -9.80 -9.04 -5.49
C THR A 524 -10.05 -8.97 -4.00
N ASP A 525 -10.95 -9.80 -3.50
CA ASP A 525 -11.27 -9.93 -2.08
C ASP A 525 -10.05 -10.31 -1.21
N LYS A 526 -8.98 -10.84 -1.83
CA LYS A 526 -7.73 -11.16 -1.13
C LYS A 526 -7.06 -9.96 -0.46
N TYR A 527 -7.16 -8.79 -1.08
CA TYR A 527 -6.54 -7.55 -0.63
C TYR A 527 -7.56 -6.40 -0.51
N GLY A 528 -8.84 -6.72 -0.56
CA GLY A 528 -9.89 -5.72 -0.38
C GLY A 528 -9.79 -5.03 0.97
N SER A 529 -9.97 -3.71 0.99
CA SER A 529 -10.03 -2.90 2.23
C SER A 529 -11.32 -3.13 3.00
N THR A 530 -12.37 -3.58 2.31
CA THR A 530 -13.70 -3.82 2.88
C THR A 530 -13.65 -5.10 3.73
N ALA A 531 -13.57 -4.93 5.05
CA ALA A 531 -13.70 -6.02 5.98
C ALA A 531 -15.18 -6.23 6.33
N ASP A 532 -15.63 -7.47 6.35
CA ASP A 532 -16.93 -7.78 6.89
C ASP A 532 -16.93 -7.65 8.43
N LEU A 533 -17.32 -6.48 8.90
CA LEU A 533 -17.40 -6.15 10.33
C LEU A 533 -18.61 -6.81 11.01
N ARG A 534 -19.54 -7.45 10.27
CA ARG A 534 -20.67 -8.20 10.84
C ARG A 534 -20.22 -9.45 11.58
N HIS A 535 -19.03 -9.95 11.28
CA HIS A 535 -18.41 -11.12 11.93
C HIS A 535 -17.31 -10.71 12.91
N TYR A 536 -17.16 -11.48 13.99
CA TYR A 536 -16.04 -11.30 14.90
C TYR A 536 -15.25 -12.62 15.04
N PRO A 537 -13.95 -12.69 14.71
CA PRO A 537 -13.16 -11.58 14.14
C PRO A 537 -13.65 -11.18 12.75
N PRO A 538 -13.39 -9.94 12.30
CA PRO A 538 -13.74 -9.51 10.96
C PRO A 538 -13.19 -10.47 9.92
N SER A 539 -14.01 -10.89 8.97
CA SER A 539 -13.58 -11.70 7.82
C SER A 539 -13.23 -10.81 6.63
N PRO A 540 -12.44 -11.29 5.64
CA PRO A 540 -12.35 -10.63 4.35
C PRO A 540 -13.75 -10.40 3.77
N GLY A 541 -14.02 -9.21 3.27
CA GLY A 541 -15.31 -8.91 2.65
C GLY A 541 -15.44 -9.57 1.29
N ASN A 542 -16.66 -9.89 0.90
CA ASN A 542 -17.03 -10.33 -0.46
C ASN A 542 -17.55 -9.10 -1.23
N ALA A 543 -16.65 -8.21 -1.69
CA ALA A 543 -17.02 -6.89 -2.21
C ALA A 543 -16.58 -6.62 -3.65
N LEU A 544 -15.66 -7.43 -4.21
CA LEU A 544 -14.91 -7.12 -5.42
C LEU A 544 -15.15 -8.14 -6.55
N PRO A 545 -14.80 -7.82 -7.81
CA PRO A 545 -15.08 -8.68 -8.97
C PRO A 545 -14.33 -10.01 -9.04
N TRP A 546 -13.21 -10.16 -8.33
CA TRP A 546 -12.48 -11.42 -8.20
C TRP A 546 -12.42 -11.85 -6.74
N ASP A 547 -12.50 -13.15 -6.53
CA ASP A 547 -12.35 -13.74 -5.21
C ASP A 547 -10.88 -13.69 -4.69
N ALA A 548 -10.65 -14.23 -3.49
CA ALA A 548 -9.32 -14.27 -2.88
C ALA A 548 -8.33 -15.22 -3.61
N THR A 549 -8.79 -16.05 -4.53
CA THR A 549 -7.98 -16.96 -5.36
C THR A 549 -7.74 -16.45 -6.78
N TYR A 550 -8.28 -15.27 -7.10
CA TYR A 550 -8.30 -14.62 -8.41
C TYR A 550 -9.21 -15.32 -9.42
N GLU A 551 -10.22 -16.06 -8.97
CA GLU A 551 -11.29 -16.53 -9.83
C GLU A 551 -12.31 -15.41 -10.04
N ALA A 552 -12.75 -15.25 -11.29
CA ALA A 552 -13.70 -14.21 -11.68
C ALA A 552 -15.10 -14.54 -11.14
N LYS A 553 -15.68 -13.60 -10.40
CA LYS A 553 -17.02 -13.69 -9.84
C LYS A 553 -18.09 -13.24 -10.86
N PRO A 554 -19.39 -13.45 -10.58
CA PRO A 554 -20.47 -12.93 -11.43
C PRO A 554 -20.35 -11.43 -11.73
N ALA A 555 -19.83 -10.64 -10.79
CA ALA A 555 -19.58 -9.21 -10.97
C ALA A 555 -18.62 -8.88 -12.11
N TYR A 556 -17.53 -9.65 -12.26
CA TYR A 556 -16.61 -9.47 -13.39
C TYR A 556 -17.29 -9.69 -14.74
N TRP A 557 -18.04 -10.76 -14.85
CA TRP A 557 -18.73 -11.10 -16.09
C TRP A 557 -19.81 -10.09 -16.44
N ALA A 558 -20.56 -9.61 -15.45
CA ALA A 558 -21.57 -8.58 -15.66
C ALA A 558 -20.97 -7.23 -16.11
N LEU A 559 -19.78 -6.87 -15.61
CA LEU A 559 -19.05 -5.70 -16.10
C LEU A 559 -18.63 -5.88 -17.57
N ARG A 560 -18.14 -7.05 -17.94
CA ARG A 560 -17.78 -7.35 -19.34
C ARG A 560 -18.99 -7.31 -20.27
N ASP A 561 -20.10 -7.94 -19.86
CA ASP A 561 -21.32 -7.97 -20.68
C ASP A 561 -21.80 -6.55 -21.01
N VAL A 562 -21.76 -5.62 -20.05
CA VAL A 562 -22.09 -4.21 -20.30
C VAL A 562 -21.18 -3.57 -21.34
N LEU A 563 -19.87 -3.87 -21.33
CA LEU A 563 -18.93 -3.32 -22.30
C LEU A 563 -19.12 -3.93 -23.69
N ASP A 564 -19.42 -5.22 -23.79
CA ASP A 564 -19.69 -5.92 -25.04
C ASP A 564 -21.03 -5.48 -25.67
N ASP A 565 -22.11 -5.35 -24.88
CA ASP A 565 -23.45 -4.94 -25.34
C ASP A 565 -23.45 -3.51 -25.87
N GLN A 566 -22.77 -2.57 -25.20
CA GLN A 566 -22.65 -1.19 -25.67
C GLN A 566 -21.87 -1.06 -26.99
N TYR A 567 -21.00 -2.00 -27.29
CA TYR A 567 -20.29 -2.08 -28.57
C TYR A 567 -21.22 -2.57 -29.70
N GLU A 568 -22.09 -3.56 -29.46
CA GLU A 568 -22.96 -4.16 -30.47
C GLU A 568 -24.13 -3.24 -30.88
N ASP A 569 -24.71 -2.47 -29.96
CA ASP A 569 -25.84 -1.60 -30.22
C ASP A 569 -25.50 -0.47 -31.20
N ASP A 570 -24.30 0.10 -31.14
CA ASP A 570 -23.87 1.16 -32.07
C ASP A 570 -23.45 0.60 -33.45
N ALA A 571 -22.89 -0.62 -33.49
CA ALA A 571 -22.57 -1.30 -34.75
C ALA A 571 -23.85 -1.72 -35.51
N GLY A 572 -24.98 -1.80 -34.81
CA GLY A 572 -26.32 -2.13 -35.38
C GLY A 572 -26.99 -0.94 -36.07
N ASP A 573 -26.76 0.28 -35.64
CA ASP A 573 -27.44 1.48 -36.19
C ASP A 573 -26.82 1.99 -37.51
N ASP A 574 -25.55 1.71 -37.76
CA ASP A 574 -24.88 2.02 -39.02
C ASP A 574 -25.28 1.08 -40.19
N ARG A 575 -26.15 0.07 -39.94
CA ARG A 575 -26.64 -0.91 -40.93
C ARG A 575 -28.12 -0.77 -41.26
N ARG A 576 -28.78 0.35 -40.87
CA ARG A 576 -30.17 0.63 -41.27
C ARG A 576 -30.29 1.78 -42.24
#